data_86bf3a21e53a010d188fa6466d23fe8e
#
_entry.id   86bf3a21e53a010d188fa6466d23fe8e
#
_cell.length_a   1.000
_cell.length_b   1.000
_cell.length_c   1.000
_cell.angle_alpha   90.00
_cell.angle_beta   90.00
_cell.angle_gamma   90.00
#
_symmetry.space_group_name_H-M   'P 1'
#
loop_
_entity.id
_entity.type
_entity.pdbx_description
1 polymer ?
#
loop_
_entity_poly.entity_id
_entity_poly.type
_entity_poly.pdbx_seq_one_letter_code
_entity_poly.pdbx_strand_id
1 'polypeptide(L)'
;MTQKIAILPGDGIGPEIIAEAVKVLHALNLDLQLETAPVGGAGYEAAGHPLPPATLKLAQESDAILFGAVGDWKYDTLERALRPEQAILGLRKALGLFANFRPAICYEQLVNASSLKPELVSGLDILIIRELTGDIYFGQPRGRRTAEDGHFPGSEEAFDTMRYSRPEIERIAHVAFQAARKRNKKVTSVDKANVLETFQFWKDVVTDVHKEYPDVELQHMYVDNAAMQLVKAPKAFDVVVTGNMFGDILSDEASMLT
;
A
#
# COMPACT_ATOMS: atom_id res chain seq x y z
N MET A 1 6.55 0.34 29.61
CA MET A 1 6.21 -1.04 29.16
C MET A 1 7.13 -1.35 28.00
N THR A 2 7.85 -2.46 28.06
CA THR A 2 8.68 -2.96 26.97
C THR A 2 7.80 -3.24 25.77
N GLN A 3 8.13 -2.68 24.60
CA GLN A 3 7.39 -2.93 23.36
C GLN A 3 8.02 -4.10 22.61
N LYS A 4 7.20 -5.04 22.18
CA LYS A 4 7.65 -6.21 21.41
C LYS A 4 7.58 -5.91 19.90
N ILE A 5 8.70 -6.06 19.22
CA ILE A 5 8.83 -5.82 17.77
C ILE A 5 9.19 -7.14 17.08
N ALA A 6 8.33 -7.60 16.19
CA ALA A 6 8.66 -8.70 15.30
C ALA A 6 9.58 -8.22 14.18
N ILE A 7 10.72 -8.86 14.03
CA ILE A 7 11.68 -8.57 12.96
C ILE A 7 11.52 -9.65 11.88
N LEU A 8 11.06 -9.25 10.71
CA LEU A 8 10.79 -10.14 9.57
C LEU A 8 11.65 -9.72 8.37
N PRO A 9 12.91 -10.21 8.29
CA PRO A 9 13.85 -9.75 7.27
C PRO A 9 13.40 -10.07 5.83
N GLY A 10 12.84 -11.26 5.61
CA GLY A 10 12.42 -11.71 4.28
C GLY A 10 13.58 -12.19 3.42
N ASP A 11 13.57 -11.77 2.14
CA ASP A 11 14.42 -12.29 1.07
C ASP A 11 15.27 -11.20 0.41
N GLY A 12 16.18 -11.61 -0.48
CA GLY A 12 16.96 -10.70 -1.31
C GLY A 12 17.72 -9.66 -0.49
N ILE A 13 17.43 -8.37 -0.70
CA ILE A 13 18.02 -7.24 0.03
C ILE A 13 17.48 -7.11 1.47
N GLY A 14 16.37 -7.78 1.80
CA GLY A 14 15.68 -7.66 3.08
C GLY A 14 16.57 -7.86 4.31
N PRO A 15 17.34 -8.96 4.43
CA PRO A 15 18.24 -9.17 5.57
C PRO A 15 19.27 -8.06 5.76
N GLU A 16 19.82 -7.51 4.67
CA GLU A 16 20.81 -6.43 4.71
C GLU A 16 20.20 -5.14 5.27
N ILE A 17 19.08 -4.68 4.71
CA ILE A 17 18.43 -3.44 5.16
C ILE A 17 17.89 -3.55 6.58
N ILE A 18 17.38 -4.72 6.97
CA ILE A 18 16.90 -4.96 8.34
C ILE A 18 18.04 -4.95 9.35
N ALA A 19 19.20 -5.49 9.01
CA ALA A 19 20.36 -5.43 9.89
C ALA A 19 20.75 -3.97 10.20
N GLU A 20 20.72 -3.08 9.23
CA GLU A 20 21.00 -1.65 9.44
C GLU A 20 19.88 -0.96 10.24
N ALA A 21 18.61 -1.27 9.96
CA ALA A 21 17.48 -0.74 10.73
C ALA A 21 17.55 -1.16 12.22
N VAL A 22 17.91 -2.40 12.50
CA VAL A 22 18.08 -2.91 13.88
C VAL A 22 19.21 -2.18 14.60
N LYS A 23 20.33 -1.83 13.93
CA LYS A 23 21.38 -0.99 14.53
C LYS A 23 20.85 0.37 14.97
N VAL A 24 19.97 0.98 14.16
CA VAL A 24 19.32 2.25 14.50
C VAL A 24 18.43 2.08 15.73
N LEU A 25 17.61 1.02 15.79
CA LEU A 25 16.75 0.76 16.94
C LEU A 25 17.58 0.59 18.24
N HIS A 26 18.71 -0.12 18.19
CA HIS A 26 19.61 -0.23 19.33
C HIS A 26 20.24 1.11 19.73
N ALA A 27 20.63 1.94 18.75
CA ALA A 27 21.22 3.26 19.01
C ALA A 27 20.24 4.24 19.66
N LEU A 28 18.94 4.08 19.41
CA LEU A 28 17.89 4.91 20.04
C LEU A 28 17.69 4.59 21.54
N ASN A 29 18.25 3.48 22.02
CA ASN A 29 18.19 3.04 23.41
C ASN A 29 16.76 3.03 24.02
N LEU A 30 15.79 2.57 23.20
CA LEU A 30 14.40 2.39 23.59
C LEU A 30 14.19 1.05 24.30
N ASP A 31 13.18 0.96 25.16
CA ASP A 31 12.80 -0.29 25.84
C ASP A 31 12.04 -1.20 24.85
N LEU A 32 12.79 -1.90 23.99
CA LEU A 32 12.29 -2.77 22.94
C LEU A 32 12.75 -4.22 23.13
N GLN A 33 11.83 -5.15 22.94
CA GLN A 33 12.11 -6.58 22.77
C GLN A 33 12.03 -6.92 21.29
N LEU A 34 13.18 -7.22 20.66
CA LEU A 34 13.27 -7.56 19.25
C LEU A 34 13.31 -9.10 19.10
N GLU A 35 12.37 -9.66 18.32
CA GLU A 35 12.31 -11.10 18.05
C GLU A 35 12.22 -11.35 16.55
N THR A 36 13.13 -12.19 16.02
CA THR A 36 13.25 -12.44 14.58
C THR A 36 12.58 -13.74 14.17
N ALA A 37 11.86 -13.73 13.04
CA ALA A 37 11.28 -14.92 12.43
C ALA A 37 11.42 -14.90 10.90
N PRO A 38 11.50 -16.09 10.25
CA PRO A 38 11.58 -16.20 8.80
C PRO A 38 10.24 -15.90 8.13
N VAL A 39 10.28 -15.22 6.98
CA VAL A 39 9.10 -14.84 6.19
C VAL A 39 9.46 -14.82 4.71
N GLY A 40 8.49 -14.96 3.82
CA GLY A 40 8.72 -14.98 2.38
C GLY A 40 9.38 -16.28 1.92
N GLY A 41 10.34 -16.21 1.05
CA GLY A 41 11.13 -17.35 0.59
C GLY A 41 11.92 -18.00 1.71
N ALA A 42 12.48 -17.22 2.62
CA ALA A 42 13.13 -17.73 3.83
C ALA A 42 12.14 -18.52 4.73
N GLY A 43 10.89 -18.08 4.80
CA GLY A 43 9.80 -18.81 5.46
C GLY A 43 9.50 -20.15 4.78
N TYR A 44 9.44 -20.13 3.44
CA TYR A 44 9.24 -21.34 2.65
C TYR A 44 10.38 -22.33 2.82
N GLU A 45 11.63 -21.90 2.79
CA GLU A 45 12.80 -22.77 3.01
C GLU A 45 12.80 -23.37 4.43
N ALA A 46 12.37 -22.61 5.42
CA ALA A 46 12.37 -23.04 6.82
C ALA A 46 11.21 -23.98 7.17
N ALA A 47 10.03 -23.79 6.57
CA ALA A 47 8.79 -24.46 7.00
C ALA A 47 7.86 -24.90 5.86
N GLY A 48 8.29 -24.81 4.60
CA GLY A 48 7.46 -25.19 3.43
C GLY A 48 6.31 -24.22 3.13
N HIS A 49 6.26 -23.06 3.79
CA HIS A 49 5.21 -22.06 3.61
C HIS A 49 5.76 -20.64 3.76
N PRO A 50 5.41 -19.68 2.88
CA PRO A 50 5.98 -18.32 2.91
C PRO A 50 5.62 -17.53 4.20
N LEU A 51 4.55 -17.87 4.87
CA LEU A 51 4.17 -17.33 6.17
C LEU A 51 4.00 -18.49 7.16
N PRO A 52 5.08 -18.94 7.84
CA PRO A 52 5.00 -20.00 8.83
C PRO A 52 4.02 -19.64 9.96
N PRO A 53 3.28 -20.62 10.53
CA PRO A 53 2.37 -20.35 11.64
C PRO A 53 3.04 -19.69 12.86
N ALA A 54 4.28 -20.05 13.16
CA ALA A 54 5.06 -19.45 14.25
C ALA A 54 5.36 -17.96 13.96
N THR A 55 5.70 -17.60 12.71
CA THR A 55 5.92 -16.21 12.29
C THR A 55 4.64 -15.40 12.38
N LEU A 56 3.51 -15.96 11.93
CA LEU A 56 2.21 -15.28 12.05
C LEU A 56 1.83 -15.05 13.52
N LYS A 57 2.04 -16.05 14.37
CA LYS A 57 1.79 -15.91 15.81
C LYS A 57 2.66 -14.82 16.43
N LEU A 58 3.96 -14.80 16.14
CA LEU A 58 4.86 -13.72 16.58
C LEU A 58 4.37 -12.35 16.15
N ALA A 59 3.97 -12.22 14.88
CA ALA A 59 3.44 -10.97 14.34
C ALA A 59 2.16 -10.50 15.07
N GLN A 60 1.27 -11.43 15.42
CA GLN A 60 0.03 -11.13 16.15
C GLN A 60 0.27 -10.74 17.62
N GLU A 61 1.33 -11.27 18.23
CA GLU A 61 1.70 -11.01 19.64
C GLU A 61 2.65 -9.81 19.81
N SER A 62 3.02 -9.14 18.71
CA SER A 62 3.95 -8.00 18.73
C SER A 62 3.20 -6.67 18.59
N ASP A 63 3.74 -5.62 19.22
CA ASP A 63 3.20 -4.25 19.14
C ASP A 63 3.43 -3.63 17.75
N ALA A 64 4.53 -4.02 17.08
CA ALA A 64 4.84 -3.61 15.72
C ALA A 64 5.68 -4.68 14.99
N ILE A 65 5.75 -4.54 13.67
CA ILE A 65 6.52 -5.40 12.79
C ILE A 65 7.50 -4.55 11.99
N LEU A 66 8.78 -4.86 12.09
CA LEU A 66 9.79 -4.35 11.18
C LEU A 66 9.97 -5.38 10.05
N PHE A 67 9.47 -5.05 8.87
CA PHE A 67 9.43 -5.93 7.72
C PHE A 67 10.45 -5.48 6.68
N GLY A 68 11.24 -6.42 6.16
CA GLY A 68 12.22 -6.14 5.11
C GLY A 68 11.63 -6.19 3.70
N ALA A 69 12.07 -7.16 2.92
CA ALA A 69 11.57 -7.38 1.56
C ALA A 69 11.26 -8.87 1.35
N VAL A 70 10.31 -9.17 0.48
CA VAL A 70 10.01 -10.55 0.07
C VAL A 70 10.04 -10.65 -1.45
N GLY A 71 10.47 -11.79 -1.94
CA GLY A 71 10.63 -12.07 -3.36
C GLY A 71 12.10 -12.21 -3.74
N ASP A 72 12.35 -13.23 -4.57
CA ASP A 72 13.62 -13.47 -5.23
C ASP A 72 13.28 -14.32 -6.47
N TRP A 73 13.91 -14.04 -7.59
CA TRP A 73 13.70 -14.74 -8.86
C TRP A 73 13.80 -16.27 -8.75
N LYS A 74 14.53 -16.81 -7.77
CA LYS A 74 14.64 -18.25 -7.52
C LYS A 74 13.30 -18.90 -7.10
N TYR A 75 12.33 -18.11 -6.69
CA TYR A 75 11.01 -18.60 -6.29
C TYR A 75 9.93 -18.44 -7.36
N ASP A 76 10.24 -17.89 -8.53
CA ASP A 76 9.27 -17.63 -9.60
C ASP A 76 8.63 -18.90 -10.15
N THR A 77 9.31 -20.06 -10.03
CA THR A 77 8.83 -21.37 -10.45
C THR A 77 7.88 -22.03 -9.46
N LEU A 78 7.75 -21.51 -8.24
CA LEU A 78 6.82 -22.04 -7.25
C LEU A 78 5.36 -21.81 -7.64
N GLU A 79 4.50 -22.69 -7.18
CA GLU A 79 3.06 -22.48 -7.24
C GLU A 79 2.70 -21.14 -6.59
N ARG A 80 1.73 -20.44 -7.18
CA ARG A 80 1.33 -19.09 -6.73
C ARG A 80 1.06 -19.00 -5.22
N ALA A 81 0.48 -20.05 -4.61
CA ALA A 81 0.17 -20.09 -3.19
C ALA A 81 1.43 -20.15 -2.28
N LEU A 82 2.56 -20.59 -2.83
CA LEU A 82 3.82 -20.76 -2.11
C LEU A 82 4.86 -19.67 -2.43
N ARG A 83 4.52 -18.73 -3.28
CA ARG A 83 5.43 -17.61 -3.61
C ARG A 83 5.61 -16.67 -2.42
N PRO A 84 6.79 -16.05 -2.26
CA PRO A 84 7.13 -15.17 -1.14
C PRO A 84 6.11 -14.06 -0.89
N GLU A 85 5.53 -13.48 -1.94
CA GLU A 85 4.55 -12.37 -1.87
C GLU A 85 3.29 -12.76 -1.09
N GLN A 86 2.95 -14.06 -1.03
CA GLN A 86 1.81 -14.55 -0.24
C GLN A 86 2.00 -14.29 1.26
N ALA A 87 3.25 -14.14 1.72
CA ALA A 87 3.52 -13.83 3.13
C ALA A 87 2.98 -12.45 3.51
N ILE A 88 3.28 -11.41 2.73
CA ILE A 88 2.80 -10.05 3.03
C ILE A 88 1.28 -9.93 2.85
N LEU A 89 0.71 -10.60 1.85
CA LEU A 89 -0.74 -10.64 1.67
C LEU A 89 -1.44 -11.34 2.84
N GLY A 90 -0.85 -12.45 3.33
CA GLY A 90 -1.32 -13.17 4.50
C GLY A 90 -1.27 -12.34 5.78
N LEU A 91 -0.15 -11.64 6.03
CA LEU A 91 0.00 -10.73 7.16
C LEU A 91 -1.02 -9.59 7.12
N ARG A 92 -1.18 -8.92 5.97
CA ARG A 92 -2.16 -7.83 5.79
C ARG A 92 -3.57 -8.29 6.15
N LYS A 93 -3.96 -9.47 5.66
CA LYS A 93 -5.26 -10.05 5.94
C LYS A 93 -5.44 -10.45 7.41
N ALA A 94 -4.47 -11.17 7.97
CA ALA A 94 -4.56 -11.70 9.32
C ALA A 94 -4.53 -10.62 10.42
N LEU A 95 -3.83 -9.52 10.15
CA LEU A 95 -3.70 -8.39 11.07
C LEU A 95 -4.67 -7.24 10.78
N GLY A 96 -5.48 -7.36 9.72
CA GLY A 96 -6.42 -6.31 9.33
C GLY A 96 -5.75 -5.00 8.89
N LEU A 97 -4.57 -5.09 8.28
CA LEU A 97 -3.81 -3.91 7.83
C LEU A 97 -4.45 -3.35 6.56
N PHE A 98 -5.21 -2.29 6.71
CA PHE A 98 -6.00 -1.71 5.62
C PHE A 98 -5.43 -0.42 5.03
N ALA A 99 -4.62 0.32 5.78
CA ALA A 99 -4.06 1.60 5.36
C ALA A 99 -2.56 1.50 5.12
N ASN A 100 -2.13 1.77 3.91
CA ASN A 100 -0.72 1.86 3.53
C ASN A 100 -0.32 3.32 3.34
N PHE A 101 0.63 3.78 4.13
CA PHE A 101 1.19 5.12 4.05
C PHE A 101 2.41 5.11 3.14
N ARG A 102 2.35 5.84 2.04
CA ARG A 102 3.39 5.97 1.01
C ARG A 102 3.84 7.42 0.91
N PRO A 103 4.81 7.86 1.72
CA PRO A 103 5.35 9.22 1.59
C PRO A 103 6.27 9.33 0.35
N ALA A 104 6.15 10.43 -0.38
CA ALA A 104 7.06 10.84 -1.43
C ALA A 104 7.64 12.22 -1.03
N ILE A 105 8.86 12.22 -0.52
CA ILE A 105 9.53 13.40 0.02
C ILE A 105 10.81 13.64 -0.75
N CYS A 106 10.95 14.79 -1.38
CA CYS A 106 12.20 15.21 -2.02
C CYS A 106 13.02 16.05 -1.05
N TYR A 107 14.09 15.47 -0.54
CA TYR A 107 15.06 16.21 0.29
C TYR A 107 15.86 17.20 -0.53
N GLU A 108 16.14 18.39 0.02
CA GLU A 108 16.89 19.45 -0.69
C GLU A 108 18.24 18.95 -1.24
N GLN A 109 18.91 18.07 -0.51
CA GLN A 109 20.19 17.49 -0.91
C GLN A 109 20.08 16.55 -2.13
N LEU A 110 18.88 16.04 -2.41
CA LEU A 110 18.63 15.05 -3.46
C LEU A 110 17.83 15.61 -4.66
N VAL A 111 17.48 16.89 -4.63
CA VAL A 111 16.68 17.54 -5.69
C VAL A 111 17.28 17.33 -7.10
N ASN A 112 18.60 17.33 -7.22
CA ASN A 112 19.28 17.13 -8.50
C ASN A 112 19.37 15.66 -8.93
N ALA A 113 18.95 14.72 -8.08
CA ALA A 113 18.86 13.30 -8.43
C ALA A 113 17.52 12.95 -9.10
N SER A 114 16.50 13.79 -8.93
CA SER A 114 15.20 13.62 -9.59
C SER A 114 15.32 13.73 -11.11
N SER A 115 14.48 12.97 -11.80
CA SER A 115 14.33 13.08 -13.27
C SER A 115 13.56 14.33 -13.70
N LEU A 116 12.89 15.01 -12.76
CA LEU A 116 12.15 16.25 -13.02
C LEU A 116 13.04 17.48 -12.72
N LYS A 117 12.58 18.62 -13.21
CA LYS A 117 13.25 19.90 -12.95
C LYS A 117 13.23 20.23 -11.45
N PRO A 118 14.31 20.76 -10.87
CA PRO A 118 14.41 21.10 -9.45
C PRO A 118 13.25 21.96 -8.93
N GLU A 119 12.76 22.92 -9.70
CA GLU A 119 11.64 23.78 -9.30
C GLU A 119 10.31 23.03 -9.09
N LEU A 120 10.15 21.85 -9.71
CA LEU A 120 8.96 21.02 -9.54
C LEU A 120 9.00 20.19 -8.27
N VAL A 121 10.19 19.70 -7.88
CA VAL A 121 10.36 18.72 -6.80
C VAL A 121 10.97 19.28 -5.52
N SER A 122 11.67 20.42 -5.54
CA SER A 122 12.23 21.03 -4.34
C SER A 122 11.14 21.29 -3.29
N GLY A 123 11.34 20.70 -2.09
CA GLY A 123 10.37 20.80 -0.99
C GLY A 123 9.08 19.98 -1.21
N LEU A 124 9.11 18.99 -2.10
CA LEU A 124 7.99 18.07 -2.30
C LEU A 124 7.79 17.21 -1.05
N ASP A 125 6.54 17.12 -0.59
CA ASP A 125 6.12 16.24 0.49
C ASP A 125 4.66 15.82 0.25
N ILE A 126 4.49 14.65 -0.37
CA ILE A 126 3.18 14.03 -0.65
C ILE A 126 3.03 12.80 0.23
N LEU A 127 1.85 12.60 0.79
CA LEU A 127 1.48 11.36 1.47
C LEU A 127 0.35 10.67 0.70
N ILE A 128 0.66 9.53 0.07
CA ILE A 128 -0.36 8.70 -0.56
C ILE A 128 -0.83 7.64 0.44
N ILE A 129 -2.13 7.61 0.70
CA ILE A 129 -2.79 6.63 1.56
C ILE A 129 -3.57 5.66 0.67
N ARG A 130 -3.02 4.44 0.55
CA ARG A 130 -3.57 3.35 -0.26
C ARG A 130 -4.41 2.43 0.61
N GLU A 131 -5.65 2.17 0.23
CA GLU A 131 -6.44 1.09 0.83
C GLU A 131 -5.86 -0.26 0.39
N LEU A 132 -5.72 -1.24 1.31
CA LEU A 132 -5.00 -2.49 1.05
C LEU A 132 -5.86 -3.76 0.99
N THR A 133 -7.12 -3.71 1.39
CA THR A 133 -7.90 -4.94 1.67
C THR A 133 -9.03 -5.21 0.70
N GLY A 134 -9.36 -4.23 -0.14
CA GLY A 134 -10.39 -4.33 -1.16
C GLY A 134 -9.84 -4.31 -2.60
N ASP A 135 -10.67 -3.78 -3.50
CA ASP A 135 -10.38 -3.61 -4.92
C ASP A 135 -10.34 -4.93 -5.71
N ILE A 136 -9.82 -4.86 -6.91
CA ILE A 136 -9.60 -5.97 -7.84
C ILE A 136 -8.60 -7.01 -7.30
N TYR A 137 -7.73 -6.63 -6.35
CA TYR A 137 -6.73 -7.51 -5.74
C TYR A 137 -7.36 -8.67 -4.95
N PHE A 138 -8.52 -8.45 -4.33
CA PHE A 138 -9.16 -9.41 -3.44
C PHE A 138 -10.62 -9.72 -3.82
N GLY A 139 -11.17 -9.05 -4.82
CA GLY A 139 -12.54 -9.24 -5.25
C GLY A 139 -12.82 -10.66 -5.77
N GLN A 140 -14.03 -11.13 -5.52
CA GLN A 140 -14.53 -12.42 -5.98
C GLN A 140 -15.91 -12.21 -6.66
N PRO A 141 -16.25 -13.00 -7.67
CA PRO A 141 -15.51 -14.09 -8.31
C PRO A 141 -14.35 -13.58 -9.19
N ARG A 142 -13.35 -14.42 -9.41
CA ARG A 142 -12.24 -14.19 -10.34
C ARG A 142 -11.76 -15.50 -10.96
N GLY A 143 -11.22 -15.47 -12.15
CA GLY A 143 -10.70 -16.68 -12.77
C GLY A 143 -10.68 -16.66 -14.29
N ARG A 144 -10.68 -17.86 -14.84
CA ARG A 144 -10.83 -18.11 -16.27
C ARG A 144 -12.01 -19.02 -16.52
N ARG A 145 -12.74 -18.81 -17.60
CA ARG A 145 -13.86 -19.64 -18.02
C ARG A 145 -14.04 -19.58 -19.53
N THR A 146 -14.93 -20.40 -20.06
CA THR A 146 -15.46 -20.20 -21.41
C THR A 146 -16.54 -19.12 -21.34
N ALA A 147 -16.46 -18.11 -22.19
CA ALA A 147 -17.45 -17.05 -22.29
C ALA A 147 -18.81 -17.60 -22.74
N GLU A 148 -19.84 -17.32 -21.96
CA GLU A 148 -21.23 -17.75 -22.30
C GLU A 148 -21.92 -16.69 -23.19
N ASP A 149 -21.49 -15.42 -23.06
CA ASP A 149 -22.06 -14.26 -23.77
C ASP A 149 -20.95 -13.27 -24.19
N GLY A 150 -21.33 -12.05 -24.61
CA GLY A 150 -20.41 -10.99 -25.00
C GLY A 150 -20.04 -11.02 -26.48
N HIS A 151 -18.86 -10.45 -26.82
CA HIS A 151 -18.47 -10.30 -28.22
C HIS A 151 -17.98 -11.60 -28.88
N PHE A 152 -17.46 -12.54 -28.08
CA PHE A 152 -16.86 -13.81 -28.55
C PHE A 152 -17.33 -14.99 -27.69
N PRO A 153 -18.63 -15.38 -27.78
CA PRO A 153 -19.14 -16.55 -27.07
C PRO A 153 -18.37 -17.82 -27.46
N GLY A 154 -18.09 -18.69 -26.50
CA GLY A 154 -17.33 -19.93 -26.68
C GLY A 154 -15.80 -19.75 -26.64
N SER A 155 -15.28 -18.53 -26.54
CA SER A 155 -13.85 -18.28 -26.34
C SER A 155 -13.44 -18.38 -24.87
N GLU A 156 -12.14 -18.56 -24.62
CA GLU A 156 -11.58 -18.45 -23.27
C GLU A 156 -11.53 -16.98 -22.83
N GLU A 157 -12.03 -16.69 -21.64
CA GLU A 157 -11.93 -15.36 -21.00
C GLU A 157 -11.36 -15.43 -19.59
N ALA A 158 -10.72 -14.35 -19.16
CA ALA A 158 -10.27 -14.16 -17.78
C ALA A 158 -10.94 -12.91 -17.20
N PHE A 159 -11.30 -12.96 -15.93
CA PHE A 159 -11.97 -11.86 -15.24
C PHE A 159 -11.53 -11.72 -13.79
N ASP A 160 -11.58 -10.50 -13.30
CA ASP A 160 -11.41 -10.13 -11.90
C ASP A 160 -12.53 -9.18 -11.49
N THR A 161 -12.93 -9.25 -10.22
CA THR A 161 -14.01 -8.42 -9.67
C THR A 161 -13.42 -7.27 -8.86
N MET A 162 -13.73 -6.03 -9.23
CA MET A 162 -13.46 -4.86 -8.42
C MET A 162 -14.58 -4.63 -7.41
N ARG A 163 -14.25 -4.42 -6.13
CA ARG A 163 -15.26 -4.34 -5.09
C ARG A 163 -14.77 -3.58 -3.87
N TYR A 164 -15.63 -2.68 -3.36
CA TYR A 164 -15.49 -2.00 -2.08
C TYR A 164 -16.81 -1.98 -1.32
N SER A 165 -16.76 -2.19 -0.03
CA SER A 165 -17.88 -1.95 0.89
C SER A 165 -17.77 -0.57 1.54
N ARG A 166 -18.89 0.00 2.03
CA ARG A 166 -18.92 1.29 2.71
C ARG A 166 -17.93 1.35 3.90
N PRO A 167 -17.86 0.38 4.84
CA PRO A 167 -16.93 0.44 5.96
C PRO A 167 -15.45 0.44 5.55
N GLU A 168 -15.10 -0.21 4.44
CA GLU A 168 -13.74 -0.19 3.91
C GLU A 168 -13.34 1.21 3.44
N ILE A 169 -14.25 1.90 2.77
CA ILE A 169 -14.01 3.27 2.30
C ILE A 169 -14.04 4.27 3.47
N GLU A 170 -14.99 4.15 4.39
CA GLU A 170 -15.10 5.05 5.55
C GLU A 170 -13.84 5.04 6.39
N ARG A 171 -13.33 3.85 6.77
CA ARG A 171 -12.14 3.75 7.61
C ARG A 171 -10.89 4.37 6.97
N ILE A 172 -10.69 4.20 5.65
CA ILE A 172 -9.53 4.78 4.97
C ILE A 172 -9.69 6.29 4.77
N ALA A 173 -10.92 6.77 4.53
CA ALA A 173 -11.21 8.18 4.43
C ALA A 173 -10.94 8.90 5.76
N HIS A 174 -11.36 8.35 6.90
CA HIS A 174 -11.03 8.88 8.22
C HIS A 174 -9.51 8.96 8.44
N VAL A 175 -8.75 7.93 8.06
CA VAL A 175 -7.29 7.95 8.16
C VAL A 175 -6.71 9.09 7.33
N ALA A 176 -7.20 9.31 6.11
CA ALA A 176 -6.71 10.36 5.23
C ALA A 176 -7.01 11.77 5.78
N PHE A 177 -8.22 12.02 6.25
CA PHE A 177 -8.58 13.32 6.83
C PHE A 177 -7.82 13.60 8.13
N GLN A 178 -7.63 12.59 8.99
CA GLN A 178 -6.83 12.73 10.20
C GLN A 178 -5.34 12.99 9.90
N ALA A 179 -4.79 12.35 8.88
CA ALA A 179 -3.44 12.63 8.41
C ALA A 179 -3.33 14.07 7.88
N ALA A 180 -4.28 14.52 7.06
CA ALA A 180 -4.31 15.87 6.52
C ALA A 180 -4.38 16.96 7.60
N ARG A 181 -5.12 16.73 8.70
CA ARG A 181 -5.15 17.66 9.87
C ARG A 181 -3.77 17.89 10.49
N LYS A 182 -2.86 16.94 10.38
CA LYS A 182 -1.47 17.04 10.86
C LYS A 182 -0.51 17.63 9.80
N ARG A 183 -1.01 17.97 8.62
CA ARG A 183 -0.28 18.46 7.46
C ARG A 183 -0.94 19.77 6.96
N ASN A 184 -1.05 19.95 5.64
CA ASN A 184 -1.57 21.19 5.03
C ASN A 184 -3.09 21.22 4.88
N LYS A 185 -3.81 20.28 5.54
CA LYS A 185 -5.27 20.19 5.57
C LYS A 185 -5.93 20.06 4.19
N LYS A 186 -5.29 19.34 3.29
CA LYS A 186 -5.82 19.07 1.96
C LYS A 186 -5.80 17.58 1.66
N VAL A 187 -6.94 17.04 1.21
CA VAL A 187 -7.11 15.67 0.72
C VAL A 187 -7.52 15.69 -0.75
N THR A 188 -6.78 14.96 -1.57
CA THR A 188 -7.19 14.62 -2.94
C THR A 188 -7.65 13.16 -2.96
N SER A 189 -8.96 12.94 -3.09
CA SER A 189 -9.52 11.60 -3.29
C SER A 189 -9.43 11.24 -4.76
N VAL A 190 -8.67 10.19 -5.07
CA VAL A 190 -8.44 9.76 -6.45
C VAL A 190 -9.30 8.55 -6.77
N ASP A 191 -10.03 8.66 -7.88
CA ASP A 191 -11.06 7.69 -8.29
C ASP A 191 -11.14 7.54 -9.83
N LYS A 192 -12.05 6.70 -10.30
CA LYS A 192 -12.47 6.59 -11.70
C LYS A 192 -14.01 6.60 -11.79
N ALA A 193 -14.64 7.52 -11.05
CA ALA A 193 -16.08 7.61 -10.88
C ALA A 193 -16.85 7.84 -12.20
N ASN A 194 -16.19 8.39 -13.22
CA ASN A 194 -16.82 8.60 -14.52
C ASN A 194 -17.04 7.31 -15.35
N VAL A 195 -16.47 6.15 -14.89
CA VAL A 195 -16.55 4.88 -15.60
C VAL A 195 -16.95 3.73 -14.68
N LEU A 196 -16.44 3.72 -13.44
CA LEU A 196 -16.56 2.57 -12.52
C LEU A 196 -17.56 2.88 -11.40
N GLU A 197 -18.61 2.06 -11.31
CA GLU A 197 -19.61 2.15 -10.24
C GLU A 197 -18.98 2.06 -8.83
N THR A 198 -18.01 1.16 -8.66
CA THR A 198 -17.25 1.02 -7.41
C THR A 198 -16.59 2.33 -6.99
N PHE A 199 -16.06 3.10 -7.93
CA PHE A 199 -15.42 4.38 -7.64
C PHE A 199 -16.39 5.57 -7.61
N GLN A 200 -17.57 5.48 -8.23
CA GLN A 200 -18.65 6.42 -7.94
C GLN A 200 -19.09 6.26 -6.47
N PHE A 201 -19.28 5.02 -6.02
CA PHE A 201 -19.58 4.72 -4.61
C PHE A 201 -18.46 5.19 -3.66
N TRP A 202 -17.18 4.99 -4.03
CA TRP A 202 -16.03 5.52 -3.29
C TRP A 202 -16.15 7.03 -3.08
N LYS A 203 -16.38 7.76 -4.17
CA LYS A 203 -16.51 9.23 -4.14
C LYS A 203 -17.64 9.67 -3.22
N ASP A 204 -18.80 9.02 -3.30
CA ASP A 204 -19.97 9.34 -2.48
C ASP A 204 -19.66 9.14 -0.99
N VAL A 205 -19.04 8.01 -0.62
CA VAL A 205 -18.69 7.70 0.78
C VAL A 205 -17.62 8.66 1.30
N VAL A 206 -16.56 8.96 0.54
CA VAL A 206 -15.53 9.92 0.95
C VAL A 206 -16.15 11.32 1.15
N THR A 207 -17.10 11.71 0.29
CA THR A 207 -17.84 12.97 0.43
C THR A 207 -18.69 12.99 1.70
N ASP A 208 -19.32 11.86 2.05
CA ASP A 208 -20.10 11.75 3.30
C ASP A 208 -19.19 11.89 4.52
N VAL A 209 -18.06 11.18 4.57
CA VAL A 209 -17.10 11.27 5.69
C VAL A 209 -16.50 12.67 5.81
N HIS A 210 -16.27 13.38 4.69
CA HIS A 210 -15.75 14.75 4.73
C HIS A 210 -16.61 15.72 5.56
N LYS A 211 -17.91 15.48 5.69
CA LYS A 211 -18.80 16.32 6.52
C LYS A 211 -18.35 16.41 7.98
N GLU A 212 -17.59 15.40 8.47
CA GLU A 212 -17.00 15.39 9.82
C GLU A 212 -15.65 16.14 9.90
N TYR A 213 -15.13 16.58 8.75
CA TYR A 213 -13.82 17.24 8.61
C TYR A 213 -13.92 18.58 7.86
N PRO A 214 -14.80 19.53 8.30
CA PRO A 214 -15.04 20.78 7.57
C PRO A 214 -13.81 21.70 7.53
N ASP A 215 -12.80 21.42 8.35
CA ASP A 215 -11.53 22.13 8.41
C ASP A 215 -10.48 21.62 7.41
N VAL A 216 -10.80 20.57 6.63
CA VAL A 216 -9.92 19.97 5.62
C VAL A 216 -10.52 20.18 4.23
N GLU A 217 -9.73 20.70 3.29
CA GLU A 217 -10.14 20.81 1.89
C GLU A 217 -10.22 19.40 1.26
N LEU A 218 -11.33 19.08 0.60
CA LEU A 218 -11.50 17.87 -0.19
C LEU A 218 -11.58 18.21 -1.68
N GLN A 219 -10.72 17.57 -2.47
CA GLN A 219 -10.79 17.58 -3.93
C GLN A 219 -10.93 16.14 -4.44
N HIS A 220 -11.86 15.91 -5.37
CA HIS A 220 -11.92 14.65 -6.13
C HIS A 220 -11.17 14.80 -7.45
N MET A 221 -10.42 13.78 -7.85
CA MET A 221 -9.66 13.79 -9.08
C MET A 221 -9.69 12.40 -9.74
N TYR A 222 -9.92 12.33 -11.03
CA TYR A 222 -9.81 11.07 -11.77
C TYR A 222 -8.35 10.62 -11.83
N VAL A 223 -8.13 9.31 -11.72
CA VAL A 223 -6.80 8.71 -11.64
C VAL A 223 -5.89 9.07 -12.80
N ASP A 224 -6.41 9.13 -14.00
CA ASP A 224 -5.66 9.55 -15.20
C ASP A 224 -5.19 11.02 -15.10
N ASN A 225 -6.02 11.90 -14.57
CA ASN A 225 -5.60 13.27 -14.30
C ASN A 225 -4.62 13.34 -13.13
N ALA A 226 -4.81 12.53 -12.08
CA ALA A 226 -3.89 12.49 -10.94
C ALA A 226 -2.47 12.08 -11.38
N ALA A 227 -2.34 11.06 -12.22
CA ALA A 227 -1.07 10.65 -12.82
C ALA A 227 -0.41 11.80 -13.61
N MET A 228 -1.17 12.50 -14.47
CA MET A 228 -0.65 13.67 -15.19
C MET A 228 -0.20 14.80 -14.24
N GLN A 229 -0.96 15.07 -13.17
CA GLN A 229 -0.64 16.15 -12.24
C GLN A 229 0.54 15.81 -11.32
N LEU A 230 0.77 14.54 -10.98
CA LEU A 230 1.96 14.11 -10.26
C LEU A 230 3.24 14.50 -11.01
N VAL A 231 3.26 14.35 -12.33
CA VAL A 231 4.42 14.76 -13.14
C VAL A 231 4.46 16.26 -13.39
N LYS A 232 3.30 16.89 -13.63
CA LYS A 232 3.21 18.28 -14.07
C LYS A 232 3.26 19.29 -12.92
N ALA A 233 2.61 19.01 -11.82
CA ALA A 233 2.44 19.91 -10.68
C ALA A 233 2.35 19.13 -9.34
N PRO A 234 3.37 18.33 -8.98
CA PRO A 234 3.30 17.43 -7.81
C PRO A 234 3.03 18.18 -6.50
N LYS A 235 3.48 19.42 -6.38
CA LYS A 235 3.24 20.28 -5.20
C LYS A 235 1.77 20.68 -5.00
N ALA A 236 0.88 20.36 -5.96
CA ALA A 236 -0.55 20.57 -5.78
C ALA A 236 -1.19 19.54 -4.82
N PHE A 237 -0.49 18.45 -4.52
CA PHE A 237 -0.93 17.41 -3.60
C PHE A 237 -0.34 17.60 -2.20
N ASP A 238 -1.10 17.18 -1.20
CA ASP A 238 -0.68 17.04 0.20
C ASP A 238 -0.95 15.59 0.64
N VAL A 239 -2.20 15.24 0.93
CA VAL A 239 -2.62 13.86 1.18
C VAL A 239 -3.45 13.37 -0.01
N VAL A 240 -3.08 12.23 -0.55
CA VAL A 240 -3.85 11.52 -1.59
C VAL A 240 -4.45 10.27 -0.97
N VAL A 241 -5.74 10.03 -1.17
CA VAL A 241 -6.41 8.79 -0.76
C VAL A 241 -7.02 8.10 -1.97
N THR A 242 -6.81 6.79 -2.08
CA THR A 242 -7.31 6.02 -3.21
C THR A 242 -7.39 4.52 -2.92
N GLY A 243 -8.06 3.79 -3.81
CA GLY A 243 -8.15 2.33 -3.76
C GLY A 243 -6.82 1.61 -3.96
N ASN A 244 -6.87 0.30 -3.88
CA ASN A 244 -5.69 -0.54 -3.83
C ASN A 244 -4.87 -0.47 -5.12
N MET A 245 -5.47 -0.74 -6.27
CA MET A 245 -4.77 -0.75 -7.56
C MET A 245 -4.24 0.63 -7.95
N PHE A 246 -5.05 1.67 -7.85
CA PHE A 246 -4.60 3.02 -8.18
C PHE A 246 -3.55 3.54 -7.21
N GLY A 247 -3.69 3.19 -5.92
CA GLY A 247 -2.71 3.54 -4.90
C GLY A 247 -1.35 2.88 -5.12
N ASP A 248 -1.32 1.66 -5.67
CA ASP A 248 -0.10 0.97 -6.08
C ASP A 248 0.62 1.76 -7.18
N ILE A 249 -0.08 2.00 -8.28
CA ILE A 249 0.48 2.66 -9.46
C ILE A 249 0.95 4.09 -9.13
N LEU A 250 0.09 4.89 -8.48
CA LEU A 250 0.40 6.30 -8.19
C LEU A 250 1.51 6.46 -7.15
N SER A 251 1.63 5.55 -6.18
CA SER A 251 2.73 5.61 -5.21
C SER A 251 4.07 5.27 -5.83
N ASP A 252 4.11 4.34 -6.79
CA ASP A 252 5.34 4.01 -7.51
C ASP A 252 5.72 5.14 -8.49
N GLU A 253 4.74 5.75 -9.15
CA GLU A 253 4.96 6.97 -9.94
C GLU A 253 5.51 8.11 -9.06
N ALA A 254 4.90 8.36 -7.90
CA ALA A 254 5.35 9.39 -6.98
C ALA A 254 6.77 9.14 -6.43
N SER A 255 7.17 7.89 -6.24
CA SER A 255 8.52 7.54 -5.80
C SER A 255 9.60 7.94 -6.79
N MET A 256 9.27 8.06 -8.07
CA MET A 256 10.19 8.49 -9.14
C MET A 256 10.38 10.00 -9.20
N LEU A 257 9.62 10.76 -8.41
CA LEU A 257 9.74 12.22 -8.33
C LEU A 257 10.85 12.67 -7.37
N THR A 258 11.31 11.74 -6.50
CA THR A 258 12.17 12.06 -5.34
C THR A 258 13.55 11.43 -5.45
#